data_a86e8a1b51e3a96faa81846a93a4f9d4
#
_entry.id   a86e8a1b51e3a96faa81846a93a4f9d4
#
_cell.length_a   1.000
_cell.length_b   1.000
_cell.length_c   1.000
_cell.angle_alpha   90.00
_cell.angle_beta   90.00
_cell.angle_gamma   90.00
#
_symmetry.space_group_name_H-M   'P 1'
#
loop_
_entity.id
_entity.type
_entity.pdbx_description
1 polymer ?
#
loop_
_entity_poly.entity_id
_entity_poly.type
_entity_poly.pdbx_seq_one_letter_code
_entity_poly.pdbx_strand_id
1 'polypeptide(L)'
;MRNILVFLAILVLLVELYRHLREYWLRRLLEQKKKGKRPRKPAVLRPKSERDCRLCCEEKGKRTEGKREMPVAWQQRKGRGGPKKKIRTEGYFCPNQLCEYYGITDERIHALVGYGRHGTHEVIQDFKCQACGKKFTARKNTILYRLKSHSGLIEKILWLLALGVDASALEEVFGVREITIRTWLCRSGVQGQKLHERFMAELELVHVQLDELWANVQNGGQDMWLWVATDVRTKLIPVMQVGGRSQTMAFSVVHELKGRVAAGCVPVFSTDGLRHYFSALTAHFGKWESADGKKPVWVLVSEFVYGQVIKHQRRRRTVEVERRMAWGDEQQYQERLKTVGLSGKINTAFVERVNLTIRQCISTLTRRTWGPAKYTPELMEHLEWWRAYYHFVRPHESLVEELAAPVQRKGKQQARKYRKRTPAMLAELTDRRWTVKELLLYPLP
;
A
#
# COMPACT_ATOMS: atom_id res chain seq x y z
N MET A 1 -31.20 -28.96 16.51
CA MET A 1 -30.30 -30.13 16.64
C MET A 1 -29.97 -30.79 15.30
N ARG A 2 -30.93 -31.00 14.40
CA ARG A 2 -30.71 -31.67 13.10
C ARG A 2 -29.68 -30.98 12.19
N ASN A 3 -29.66 -29.68 12.14
CA ASN A 3 -28.71 -28.90 11.33
C ASN A 3 -27.26 -28.89 11.86
N ILE A 4 -27.06 -29.04 13.16
CA ILE A 4 -25.73 -29.13 13.78
C ILE A 4 -25.09 -30.49 13.48
N LEU A 5 -25.87 -31.56 13.49
CA LEU A 5 -25.40 -32.90 13.14
C LEU A 5 -25.00 -33.02 11.66
N VAL A 6 -25.74 -32.40 10.76
CA VAL A 6 -25.39 -32.30 9.33
C VAL A 6 -24.10 -31.50 9.13
N PHE A 7 -23.93 -30.38 9.85
CA PHE A 7 -22.70 -29.57 9.76
C PHE A 7 -21.48 -30.34 10.28
N LEU A 8 -21.63 -31.09 11.39
CA LEU A 8 -20.55 -31.92 11.93
C LEU A 8 -20.20 -33.05 10.99
N ALA A 9 -21.19 -33.70 10.36
CA ALA A 9 -20.96 -34.76 9.37
C ALA A 9 -20.19 -34.25 8.14
N ILE A 10 -20.55 -33.06 7.64
CA ILE A 10 -19.82 -32.40 6.52
C ILE A 10 -18.37 -32.06 6.93
N LEU A 11 -18.17 -31.59 8.15
CA LEU A 11 -16.84 -31.25 8.67
C LEU A 11 -15.94 -32.50 8.77
N VAL A 12 -16.51 -33.59 9.24
CA VAL A 12 -15.80 -34.90 9.32
C VAL A 12 -15.43 -35.39 7.91
N LEU A 13 -16.34 -35.32 6.95
CA LEU A 13 -16.07 -35.70 5.56
C LEU A 13 -14.98 -34.84 4.91
N LEU A 14 -14.97 -33.51 5.18
CA LEU A 14 -13.92 -32.63 4.69
C LEU A 14 -12.56 -32.92 5.31
N VAL A 15 -12.51 -33.28 6.59
CA VAL A 15 -11.27 -33.69 7.28
C VAL A 15 -10.72 -34.99 6.71
N GLU A 16 -11.59 -35.99 6.48
CA GLU A 16 -11.21 -37.24 5.85
C GLU A 16 -10.74 -37.07 4.41
N LEU A 17 -11.43 -36.25 3.62
CA LEU A 17 -11.01 -35.89 2.25
C LEU A 17 -9.63 -35.23 2.24
N TYR A 18 -9.40 -34.28 3.15
CA TYR A 18 -8.10 -33.61 3.31
C TYR A 18 -7.00 -34.59 3.70
N ARG A 19 -7.28 -35.56 4.59
CA ARG A 19 -6.35 -36.60 5.00
C ARG A 19 -5.98 -37.50 3.83
N HIS A 20 -6.95 -37.95 3.02
CA HIS A 20 -6.72 -38.76 1.83
C HIS A 20 -5.93 -38.01 0.73
N LEU A 21 -6.24 -36.76 0.49
CA LEU A 21 -5.48 -35.90 -0.45
C LEU A 21 -4.04 -35.74 0.00
N ARG A 22 -3.81 -35.49 1.29
CA ARG A 22 -2.45 -35.36 1.86
C ARG A 22 -1.64 -36.66 1.72
N GLU A 23 -2.24 -37.81 1.97
CA GLU A 23 -1.56 -39.12 1.79
C GLU A 23 -1.26 -39.41 0.32
N TYR A 24 -2.18 -39.12 -0.58
CA TYR A 24 -1.97 -39.23 -2.03
C TYR A 24 -0.78 -38.39 -2.48
N TRP A 25 -0.69 -37.16 -2.05
CA TRP A 25 0.43 -36.25 -2.38
C TRP A 25 1.76 -36.73 -1.80
N LEU A 26 1.76 -37.22 -0.56
CA LEU A 26 2.97 -37.76 0.06
C LEU A 26 3.47 -39.02 -0.67
N ARG A 27 2.60 -39.92 -1.11
CA ARG A 27 2.97 -41.11 -1.91
C ARG A 27 3.58 -40.66 -3.25
N ARG A 28 2.99 -39.70 -3.93
CA ARG A 28 3.47 -39.18 -5.21
C ARG A 28 4.84 -38.50 -5.10
N LEU A 29 5.10 -37.78 -4.02
CA LEU A 29 6.41 -37.18 -3.72
C LEU A 29 7.48 -38.26 -3.42
N LEU A 30 7.11 -39.31 -2.74
CA LEU A 30 8.01 -40.45 -2.47
C LEU A 30 8.34 -41.27 -3.73
N GLU A 31 7.39 -41.41 -4.64
CA GLU A 31 7.61 -42.05 -5.95
C GLU A 31 8.52 -41.21 -6.85
N GLN A 32 8.38 -39.88 -6.84
CA GLN A 32 9.29 -38.99 -7.57
C GLN A 32 10.73 -39.03 -7.03
N LYS A 33 10.91 -39.19 -5.71
CA LYS A 33 12.24 -39.39 -5.09
C LYS A 33 12.85 -40.76 -5.44
N LYS A 34 12.06 -41.80 -5.65
CA LYS A 34 12.55 -43.13 -6.05
C LYS A 34 12.98 -43.22 -7.53
N LYS A 35 12.47 -42.33 -8.41
CA LYS A 35 12.87 -42.25 -9.82
C LYS A 35 14.10 -41.37 -10.02
N GLY A 36 15.19 -41.67 -9.33
CA GLY A 36 16.51 -41.05 -9.31
C GLY A 36 16.97 -40.31 -10.60
N LYS A 37 16.39 -39.16 -10.89
CA LYS A 37 17.02 -38.19 -11.83
C LYS A 37 17.83 -37.21 -10.99
N ARG A 38 19.16 -37.29 -11.10
CA ARG A 38 20.08 -36.28 -10.56
C ARG A 38 19.57 -34.90 -10.96
N PRO A 39 19.43 -33.95 -10.03
CA PRO A 39 19.06 -32.59 -10.38
C PRO A 39 20.16 -32.04 -11.32
N ARG A 40 19.79 -31.64 -12.51
CA ARG A 40 20.63 -30.79 -13.33
C ARG A 40 20.88 -29.52 -12.51
N LYS A 41 22.15 -29.18 -12.28
CA LYS A 41 22.51 -27.89 -11.67
C LYS A 41 21.68 -26.82 -12.38
N PRO A 42 20.96 -25.95 -11.64
CA PRO A 42 20.25 -24.83 -12.26
C PRO A 42 21.31 -24.04 -13.04
N ALA A 43 21.07 -23.86 -14.34
CA ALA A 43 21.83 -22.93 -15.12
C ALA A 43 21.69 -21.58 -14.40
N VAL A 44 22.82 -21.01 -14.00
CA VAL A 44 22.87 -19.65 -13.47
C VAL A 44 22.45 -18.76 -14.63
N LEU A 45 21.16 -18.43 -14.68
CA LEU A 45 20.66 -17.37 -15.52
C LEU A 45 21.26 -16.07 -14.97
N ARG A 46 22.44 -15.72 -15.50
CA ARG A 46 22.93 -14.34 -15.37
C ARG A 46 21.82 -13.45 -15.92
N PRO A 47 21.38 -12.40 -15.21
CA PRO A 47 20.45 -11.44 -15.75
C PRO A 47 21.05 -10.93 -17.07
N LYS A 48 20.33 -11.10 -18.15
CA LYS A 48 20.67 -10.46 -19.42
C LYS A 48 20.57 -8.96 -19.18
N SER A 49 21.74 -8.35 -19.09
CA SER A 49 22.03 -6.93 -19.06
C SER A 49 21.31 -6.09 -17.99
N GLU A 50 22.10 -5.48 -17.14
CA GLU A 50 21.81 -4.30 -16.29
C GLU A 50 21.10 -3.15 -17.04
N ARG A 51 20.90 -3.24 -18.34
CA ARG A 51 20.25 -2.22 -19.18
C ARG A 51 18.75 -2.10 -18.96
N ASP A 52 18.05 -3.14 -18.56
CA ASP A 52 16.60 -3.06 -18.30
C ASP A 52 16.26 -2.53 -16.91
N CYS A 53 17.22 -2.56 -15.97
CA CYS A 53 17.06 -1.96 -14.66
C CYS A 53 17.47 -0.47 -14.63
N ARG A 54 18.31 -0.01 -15.57
CA ARG A 54 18.76 1.39 -15.64
C ARG A 54 17.66 2.40 -15.99
N LEU A 55 16.55 1.96 -16.57
CA LEU A 55 15.40 2.83 -16.83
C LEU A 55 14.63 3.24 -15.55
N CYS A 56 14.89 2.59 -14.43
CA CYS A 56 14.26 2.96 -13.13
C CYS A 56 15.15 3.81 -12.22
N CYS A 57 16.45 3.94 -12.48
CA CYS A 57 17.39 4.57 -11.56
C CYS A 57 17.98 5.92 -12.00
N GLU A 58 17.76 6.38 -13.21
CA GLU A 58 18.44 7.57 -13.77
C GLU A 58 17.63 8.87 -13.80
N GLU A 59 16.53 9.02 -13.06
CA GLU A 59 15.88 10.33 -12.90
C GLU A 59 15.70 10.76 -11.44
N LYS A 60 16.77 10.74 -10.64
CA LYS A 60 16.85 11.54 -9.40
C LYS A 60 17.50 12.91 -9.68
N GLY A 61 17.03 13.60 -10.68
CA GLY A 61 17.22 15.04 -10.81
C GLY A 61 16.16 15.74 -9.96
N LYS A 62 16.57 16.37 -8.85
CA LYS A 62 15.76 17.31 -8.10
C LYS A 62 15.21 18.40 -9.05
N ARG A 63 14.00 18.23 -9.55
CA ARG A 63 13.21 19.37 -10.02
C ARG A 63 12.39 19.85 -8.84
N THR A 64 12.76 21.00 -8.30
CA THR A 64 11.84 21.88 -7.57
C THR A 64 10.63 22.07 -8.48
N GLU A 65 9.51 21.42 -8.15
CA GLU A 65 8.21 21.72 -8.75
C GLU A 65 7.79 23.12 -8.26
N GLY A 66 8.24 24.15 -8.98
CA GLY A 66 7.56 25.42 -8.92
C GLY A 66 6.09 25.18 -9.26
N LYS A 67 5.16 25.69 -8.45
CA LYS A 67 3.71 25.62 -8.71
C LYS A 67 3.49 26.11 -10.15
N ARG A 68 3.24 25.17 -11.08
CA ARG A 68 2.87 25.54 -12.46
C ARG A 68 1.53 26.26 -12.37
N GLU A 69 1.48 27.48 -12.85
CA GLU A 69 0.20 28.17 -13.05
C GLU A 69 -0.69 27.30 -13.94
N MET A 70 -1.95 27.16 -13.56
CA MET A 70 -2.92 26.38 -14.33
C MET A 70 -3.14 27.05 -15.68
N PRO A 71 -2.98 26.33 -16.81
CA PRO A 71 -3.18 26.90 -18.12
C PRO A 71 -4.65 27.26 -18.33
N VAL A 72 -4.87 28.24 -19.20
CA VAL A 72 -6.22 28.61 -19.64
C VAL A 72 -6.92 27.38 -20.21
N ALA A 73 -8.18 27.15 -19.81
CA ALA A 73 -8.96 26.00 -20.25
C ALA A 73 -8.99 25.91 -21.80
N TRP A 74 -8.71 24.73 -22.34
CA TRP A 74 -8.64 24.53 -23.79
C TRP A 74 -9.91 24.97 -24.53
N GLN A 75 -11.09 24.80 -23.91
CA GLN A 75 -12.36 25.22 -24.47
C GLN A 75 -12.47 26.75 -24.69
N GLN A 76 -11.83 27.54 -23.81
CA GLN A 76 -11.78 29.01 -23.95
C GLN A 76 -10.89 29.45 -25.11
N ARG A 77 -9.80 28.70 -25.38
CA ARG A 77 -8.91 28.97 -26.51
C ARG A 77 -9.52 28.60 -27.88
N LYS A 78 -10.46 27.67 -27.91
CA LYS A 78 -11.04 27.16 -29.17
C LYS A 78 -12.13 28.01 -29.81
N GLY A 79 -12.62 29.05 -29.17
CA GLY A 79 -13.82 29.73 -29.66
C GLY A 79 -15.07 28.83 -29.62
N ARG A 80 -16.24 29.41 -29.83
CA ARG A 80 -17.55 28.77 -29.61
C ARG A 80 -18.00 27.74 -30.68
N GLY A 81 -17.16 27.27 -31.56
CA GLY A 81 -17.57 26.39 -32.69
C GLY A 81 -16.84 25.06 -32.71
N GLY A 82 -17.48 23.95 -32.38
CA GLY A 82 -16.99 22.59 -32.59
C GLY A 82 -17.95 21.53 -32.03
N PRO A 83 -17.94 20.30 -32.57
CA PRO A 83 -18.82 19.24 -32.09
C PRO A 83 -18.55 18.93 -30.60
N LYS A 84 -19.62 18.66 -29.83
CA LYS A 84 -19.51 18.26 -28.43
C LYS A 84 -18.64 16.99 -28.28
N LYS A 85 -17.85 16.89 -27.22
CA LYS A 85 -17.06 15.68 -26.93
C LYS A 85 -17.99 14.47 -26.84
N LYS A 86 -17.78 13.45 -27.67
CA LYS A 86 -18.55 12.19 -27.66
C LYS A 86 -18.07 11.20 -26.60
N ILE A 87 -16.89 11.40 -26.06
CA ILE A 87 -16.21 10.48 -25.15
C ILE A 87 -15.78 11.26 -23.90
N ARG A 88 -16.10 10.73 -22.74
CA ARG A 88 -15.64 11.28 -21.46
C ARG A 88 -14.13 11.15 -21.34
N THR A 89 -13.45 12.24 -21.03
CA THR A 89 -11.99 12.32 -20.92
C THR A 89 -11.53 12.64 -19.50
N GLU A 90 -12.44 12.75 -18.56
CA GLU A 90 -12.15 12.96 -17.14
C GLU A 90 -11.23 11.87 -16.58
N GLY A 91 -10.24 12.26 -15.79
CA GLY A 91 -9.25 11.36 -15.20
C GLY A 91 -8.08 11.01 -16.12
N TYR A 92 -8.14 11.33 -17.42
CA TYR A 92 -7.02 11.14 -18.35
C TYR A 92 -6.26 12.45 -18.56
N PHE A 93 -4.96 12.36 -18.85
CA PHE A 93 -4.11 13.53 -19.07
C PHE A 93 -3.16 13.33 -20.26
N CYS A 94 -2.63 14.45 -20.80
CA CYS A 94 -1.61 14.40 -21.83
C CYS A 94 -0.28 13.86 -21.27
N PRO A 95 0.29 12.76 -21.81
CA PRO A 95 1.53 12.19 -21.30
C PRO A 95 2.80 12.87 -21.82
N ASN A 96 2.68 13.94 -22.59
CA ASN A 96 3.82 14.70 -23.10
C ASN A 96 4.25 15.76 -22.08
N GLN A 97 5.40 15.57 -21.43
CA GLN A 97 5.94 16.47 -20.41
C GLN A 97 6.19 17.91 -20.91
N LEU A 98 6.39 18.08 -22.22
CA LEU A 98 6.57 19.40 -22.83
C LEU A 98 5.26 20.12 -23.15
N CYS A 99 4.11 19.46 -22.94
CA CYS A 99 2.80 20.03 -23.18
C CYS A 99 2.35 20.85 -21.97
N GLU A 100 1.81 22.05 -22.19
CA GLU A 100 1.26 22.86 -21.11
C GLU A 100 0.09 22.18 -20.35
N TYR A 101 -0.62 21.25 -21.02
CA TYR A 101 -1.68 20.41 -20.42
C TYR A 101 -1.17 19.07 -19.89
N TYR A 102 0.15 18.90 -19.68
CA TYR A 102 0.71 17.69 -19.09
C TYR A 102 0.17 17.46 -17.67
N GLY A 103 -0.30 16.27 -17.38
CA GLY A 103 -0.77 15.86 -16.04
C GLY A 103 -2.14 16.40 -15.62
N ILE A 104 -2.80 17.24 -16.44
CA ILE A 104 -4.12 17.80 -16.11
C ILE A 104 -5.21 16.81 -16.45
N THR A 105 -5.94 16.34 -15.44
CA THR A 105 -6.99 15.32 -15.53
C THR A 105 -8.41 15.88 -15.71
N ASP A 106 -8.65 17.17 -15.38
CA ASP A 106 -9.95 17.82 -15.50
C ASP A 106 -10.33 17.98 -17.00
N GLU A 107 -11.45 17.37 -17.40
CA GLU A 107 -11.93 17.40 -18.79
C GLU A 107 -12.36 18.80 -19.26
N ARG A 108 -12.61 19.73 -18.34
CA ARG A 108 -12.96 21.13 -18.67
C ARG A 108 -11.73 21.97 -19.02
N ILE A 109 -10.55 21.56 -18.54
CA ILE A 109 -9.29 22.30 -18.71
C ILE A 109 -8.45 21.72 -19.84
N HIS A 110 -8.22 20.39 -19.83
CA HIS A 110 -7.28 19.76 -20.77
C HIS A 110 -7.76 19.70 -22.21
N ALA A 111 -6.82 19.50 -23.15
CA ALA A 111 -7.04 19.47 -24.59
C ALA A 111 -7.30 18.07 -25.18
N LEU A 112 -7.79 17.09 -24.38
CA LEU A 112 -7.96 15.71 -24.82
C LEU A 112 -9.27 15.49 -25.59
N VAL A 113 -9.19 14.67 -26.64
CA VAL A 113 -10.35 14.17 -27.40
C VAL A 113 -10.16 12.69 -27.70
N GLY A 114 -11.26 11.96 -27.90
CA GLY A 114 -11.21 10.58 -28.39
C GLY A 114 -10.62 10.51 -29.80
N TYR A 115 -9.80 9.49 -30.07
CA TYR A 115 -9.11 9.35 -31.37
C TYR A 115 -9.35 8.00 -32.04
N GLY A 116 -10.20 7.15 -31.53
CA GLY A 116 -10.47 5.81 -32.03
C GLY A 116 -10.39 4.76 -30.94
N ARG A 117 -10.48 3.51 -31.35
CA ARG A 117 -10.40 2.34 -30.47
C ARG A 117 -9.60 1.26 -31.16
N HIS A 118 -8.90 0.43 -30.38
CA HIS A 118 -8.16 -0.73 -30.88
C HIS A 118 -8.29 -1.92 -29.92
N GLY A 119 -7.78 -3.08 -30.33
CA GLY A 119 -7.77 -4.32 -29.55
C GLY A 119 -8.81 -5.32 -30.03
N THR A 120 -8.40 -6.60 -30.14
CA THR A 120 -9.26 -7.71 -30.61
C THR A 120 -10.01 -8.37 -29.45
N HIS A 121 -9.34 -8.61 -28.33
CA HIS A 121 -9.94 -9.27 -27.16
C HIS A 121 -10.51 -8.29 -26.14
N GLU A 122 -10.02 -7.07 -26.12
CA GLU A 122 -10.48 -6.02 -25.23
C GLU A 122 -10.36 -4.67 -25.94
N VAL A 123 -11.48 -3.99 -26.08
CA VAL A 123 -11.53 -2.70 -26.76
C VAL A 123 -10.93 -1.61 -25.89
N ILE A 124 -9.86 -0.99 -26.37
CA ILE A 124 -9.13 0.06 -25.67
C ILE A 124 -9.36 1.38 -26.38
N GLN A 125 -9.72 2.42 -25.64
CA GLN A 125 -9.91 3.77 -26.16
C GLN A 125 -8.56 4.45 -26.43
N ASP A 126 -8.44 5.12 -27.56
CA ASP A 126 -7.32 6.00 -27.86
C ASP A 126 -7.72 7.48 -27.72
N PHE A 127 -6.76 8.28 -27.33
CA PHE A 127 -6.90 9.72 -27.14
C PHE A 127 -5.86 10.50 -27.98
N LYS A 128 -6.21 11.74 -28.31
CA LYS A 128 -5.31 12.73 -28.89
C LYS A 128 -5.36 14.02 -28.10
N CYS A 129 -4.21 14.56 -27.75
CA CYS A 129 -4.10 15.91 -27.23
C CYS A 129 -4.14 16.89 -28.39
N GLN A 130 -5.11 17.81 -28.42
CA GLN A 130 -5.25 18.79 -29.51
C GLN A 130 -4.20 19.91 -29.42
N ALA A 131 -3.67 20.18 -28.22
CA ALA A 131 -2.64 21.20 -28.03
C ALA A 131 -1.28 20.80 -28.61
N CYS A 132 -0.81 19.58 -28.34
CA CYS A 132 0.52 19.11 -28.81
C CYS A 132 0.47 18.00 -29.85
N GLY A 133 -0.72 17.55 -30.29
CA GLY A 133 -0.87 16.49 -31.28
C GLY A 133 -0.58 15.08 -30.79
N LYS A 134 -0.11 14.86 -29.56
CA LYS A 134 0.27 13.56 -29.03
C LYS A 134 -0.92 12.60 -28.98
N LYS A 135 -0.75 11.42 -29.58
CA LYS A 135 -1.69 10.29 -29.56
C LYS A 135 -1.24 9.28 -28.50
N PHE A 136 -2.19 8.71 -27.75
CA PHE A 136 -1.90 7.69 -26.73
C PHE A 136 -3.15 6.87 -26.40
N THR A 137 -2.95 5.69 -25.83
CA THR A 137 -4.01 4.78 -25.39
C THR A 137 -4.45 5.09 -23.97
N ALA A 138 -5.69 4.79 -23.61
CA ALA A 138 -6.23 4.90 -22.26
C ALA A 138 -5.40 4.14 -21.20
N ARG A 139 -4.61 3.15 -21.61
CA ARG A 139 -3.71 2.40 -20.71
C ARG A 139 -2.35 3.07 -20.50
N LYS A 140 -2.04 4.17 -21.20
CA LYS A 140 -0.77 4.88 -21.00
C LYS A 140 -0.66 5.39 -19.56
N ASN A 141 0.51 5.22 -18.96
CA ASN A 141 0.79 5.55 -17.56
C ASN A 141 -0.04 4.76 -16.54
N THR A 142 -0.51 3.58 -16.90
CA THR A 142 -1.16 2.62 -16.01
C THR A 142 -0.38 1.30 -15.98
N ILE A 143 -0.68 0.44 -15.01
CA ILE A 143 -0.08 -0.90 -14.90
C ILE A 143 -0.29 -1.72 -16.18
N LEU A 144 -1.44 -1.56 -16.83
CA LEU A 144 -1.84 -2.34 -17.99
C LEU A 144 -1.19 -1.88 -19.32
N TYR A 145 -0.38 -0.83 -19.30
CA TYR A 145 0.25 -0.31 -20.52
C TYR A 145 1.16 -1.37 -21.18
N ARG A 146 0.92 -1.65 -22.46
CA ARG A 146 1.64 -2.67 -23.27
C ARG A 146 1.54 -4.12 -22.74
N LEU A 147 0.64 -4.43 -21.83
CA LEU A 147 0.36 -5.81 -21.49
C LEU A 147 -0.60 -6.42 -22.52
N LYS A 148 -0.29 -7.66 -22.94
CA LYS A 148 -1.08 -8.40 -23.95
C LYS A 148 -2.19 -9.23 -23.33
N SER A 149 -2.03 -9.64 -22.06
CA SER A 149 -3.03 -10.41 -21.34
C SER A 149 -4.29 -9.59 -21.08
N HIS A 150 -5.43 -10.25 -21.04
CA HIS A 150 -6.73 -9.62 -20.74
C HIS A 150 -6.71 -8.96 -19.38
N SER A 151 -7.21 -7.71 -19.28
CA SER A 151 -7.17 -6.93 -18.04
C SER A 151 -7.87 -7.60 -16.87
N GLY A 152 -8.99 -8.29 -17.10
CA GLY A 152 -9.71 -9.02 -16.06
C GLY A 152 -8.97 -10.22 -15.49
N LEU A 153 -8.06 -10.85 -16.26
CA LEU A 153 -7.17 -11.90 -15.74
C LEU A 153 -6.10 -11.30 -14.83
N ILE A 154 -5.46 -10.22 -15.28
CA ILE A 154 -4.46 -9.49 -14.50
C ILE A 154 -5.08 -8.97 -13.19
N GLU A 155 -6.28 -8.39 -13.26
CA GLU A 155 -7.03 -7.90 -12.11
C GLU A 155 -7.25 -9.01 -11.07
N LYS A 156 -7.76 -10.18 -11.49
CA LYS A 156 -8.02 -11.31 -10.58
C LYS A 156 -6.75 -11.81 -9.91
N ILE A 157 -5.67 -11.97 -10.67
CA ILE A 157 -4.38 -12.46 -10.16
C ILE A 157 -3.79 -11.47 -9.15
N LEU A 158 -3.74 -10.18 -9.49
CA LEU A 158 -3.20 -9.15 -8.59
C LEU A 158 -4.07 -8.96 -7.34
N TRP A 159 -5.38 -9.13 -7.47
CA TRP A 159 -6.28 -9.12 -6.31
C TRP A 159 -6.00 -10.29 -5.37
N LEU A 160 -5.86 -11.50 -5.90
CA LEU A 160 -5.56 -12.69 -5.10
C LEU A 160 -4.19 -12.60 -4.42
N LEU A 161 -3.17 -12.03 -5.07
CA LEU A 161 -1.89 -11.72 -4.44
C LEU A 161 -2.05 -10.76 -3.24
N ALA A 162 -2.89 -9.73 -3.36
CA ALA A 162 -3.16 -8.80 -2.25
C ALA A 162 -3.98 -9.45 -1.11
N LEU A 163 -4.62 -10.59 -1.35
CA LEU A 163 -5.30 -11.41 -0.34
C LEU A 163 -4.40 -12.47 0.30
N GLY A 164 -3.14 -12.62 -0.16
CA GLY A 164 -2.15 -13.53 0.40
C GLY A 164 -2.00 -14.86 -0.32
N VAL A 165 -2.63 -15.01 -1.50
CA VAL A 165 -2.42 -16.21 -2.34
C VAL A 165 -1.03 -16.14 -2.95
N ASP A 166 -0.30 -17.25 -2.94
CA ASP A 166 1.05 -17.33 -3.48
C ASP A 166 1.07 -17.35 -5.01
N ALA A 167 2.16 -16.81 -5.61
CA ALA A 167 2.28 -16.72 -7.07
C ALA A 167 2.35 -18.09 -7.75
N SER A 168 2.95 -19.08 -7.10
CA SER A 168 3.02 -20.46 -7.63
C SER A 168 1.64 -21.13 -7.68
N ALA A 169 0.81 -20.91 -6.65
CA ALA A 169 -0.57 -21.38 -6.65
C ALA A 169 -1.41 -20.72 -7.77
N LEU A 170 -1.15 -19.45 -8.05
CA LEU A 170 -1.83 -18.74 -9.13
C LEU A 170 -1.38 -19.21 -10.53
N GLU A 171 -0.13 -19.65 -10.69
CA GLU A 171 0.33 -20.33 -11.91
C GLU A 171 -0.46 -21.62 -12.14
N GLU A 172 -0.64 -22.44 -11.10
CA GLU A 172 -1.38 -23.69 -11.19
C GLU A 172 -2.86 -23.45 -11.59
N VAL A 173 -3.50 -22.43 -11.01
CA VAL A 173 -4.93 -22.16 -11.20
C VAL A 173 -5.23 -21.49 -12.55
N PHE A 174 -4.40 -20.52 -12.93
CA PHE A 174 -4.67 -19.67 -14.10
C PHE A 174 -3.84 -20.00 -15.34
N GLY A 175 -2.87 -20.92 -15.24
CA GLY A 175 -1.97 -21.27 -16.35
C GLY A 175 -1.03 -20.14 -16.78
N VAL A 176 -0.88 -19.08 -15.94
CA VAL A 176 0.03 -17.98 -16.19
C VAL A 176 1.34 -18.23 -15.47
N ARG A 177 2.47 -18.23 -16.19
CA ARG A 177 3.79 -18.50 -15.60
C ARG A 177 4.09 -17.58 -14.42
N GLU A 178 4.61 -18.11 -13.34
CA GLU A 178 4.96 -17.38 -12.11
C GLU A 178 5.81 -16.14 -12.40
N ILE A 179 6.78 -16.24 -13.31
CA ILE A 179 7.61 -15.09 -13.69
C ILE A 179 6.79 -13.94 -14.31
N THR A 180 5.73 -14.24 -15.05
CA THR A 180 4.82 -13.24 -15.61
C THR A 180 3.98 -12.60 -14.50
N ILE A 181 3.48 -13.40 -13.56
CA ILE A 181 2.74 -12.93 -12.39
C ILE A 181 3.61 -11.99 -11.55
N ARG A 182 4.87 -12.37 -11.28
CA ARG A 182 5.83 -11.52 -10.56
C ARG A 182 6.14 -10.22 -11.31
N THR A 183 6.24 -10.27 -12.64
CA THR A 183 6.41 -9.06 -13.46
C THR A 183 5.21 -8.11 -13.33
N TRP A 184 3.97 -8.63 -13.30
CA TRP A 184 2.79 -7.81 -13.07
C TRP A 184 2.77 -7.22 -11.66
N LEU A 185 3.15 -8.02 -10.66
CA LEU A 185 3.25 -7.58 -9.26
C LEU A 185 4.27 -6.45 -9.10
N CYS A 186 5.48 -6.60 -9.68
CA CYS A 186 6.51 -5.56 -9.70
C CYS A 186 5.97 -4.24 -10.26
N ARG A 187 5.36 -4.27 -11.45
CA ARG A 187 4.75 -3.07 -12.06
C ARG A 187 3.66 -2.45 -11.17
N SER A 188 2.89 -3.30 -10.49
CA SER A 188 1.83 -2.86 -9.58
C SER A 188 2.40 -2.22 -8.31
N GLY A 189 3.50 -2.75 -7.79
CA GLY A 189 4.22 -2.18 -6.67
C GLY A 189 4.79 -0.80 -6.97
N VAL A 190 5.47 -0.66 -8.12
CA VAL A 190 5.98 0.65 -8.58
C VAL A 190 4.85 1.66 -8.74
N GLN A 191 3.71 1.24 -9.29
CA GLN A 191 2.53 2.11 -9.40
C GLN A 191 1.95 2.45 -8.01
N GLY A 192 1.89 1.49 -7.10
CA GLY A 192 1.46 1.67 -5.71
C GLY A 192 2.32 2.70 -4.98
N GLN A 193 3.65 2.63 -5.13
CA GLN A 193 4.58 3.60 -4.57
C GLN A 193 4.28 5.01 -5.09
N LYS A 194 4.13 5.19 -6.40
CA LYS A 194 3.78 6.50 -7.01
C LYS A 194 2.42 7.02 -6.52
N LEU A 195 1.44 6.13 -6.31
CA LEU A 195 0.16 6.49 -5.70
C LEU A 195 0.36 7.05 -4.28
N HIS A 196 1.18 6.37 -3.47
CA HIS A 196 1.47 6.83 -2.11
C HIS A 196 2.25 8.15 -2.10
N GLU A 197 3.20 8.34 -3.00
CA GLU A 197 3.91 9.62 -3.16
C GLU A 197 2.94 10.76 -3.50
N ARG A 198 1.93 10.51 -4.33
CA ARG A 198 0.93 11.52 -4.72
C ARG A 198 -0.11 11.80 -3.64
N PHE A 199 -0.65 10.76 -2.99
CA PHE A 199 -1.80 10.91 -2.09
C PHE A 199 -1.40 11.05 -0.63
N MET A 200 -0.20 10.60 -0.23
CA MET A 200 0.25 10.65 1.16
C MET A 200 1.17 11.85 1.41
N ALA A 201 0.68 13.02 1.10
CA ALA A 201 1.28 14.31 1.42
C ALA A 201 0.27 15.14 2.20
N GLU A 202 0.75 16.07 3.03
CA GLU A 202 -0.07 16.98 3.84
C GLU A 202 -1.11 16.24 4.70
N LEU A 203 -0.70 15.11 5.34
CA LEU A 203 -1.59 14.28 6.13
C LEU A 203 -1.83 14.88 7.52
N GLU A 204 -3.09 14.98 7.91
CA GLU A 204 -3.48 15.30 9.28
C GLU A 204 -3.59 14.01 10.11
N LEU A 205 -2.49 13.62 10.73
CA LEU A 205 -2.41 12.42 11.55
C LEU A 205 -2.66 12.76 13.02
N VAL A 206 -3.36 11.86 13.71
CA VAL A 206 -3.74 12.10 15.11
C VAL A 206 -2.89 11.30 16.08
N HIS A 207 -2.77 10.01 15.84
CA HIS A 207 -2.02 9.10 16.70
C HIS A 207 -1.25 8.10 15.84
N VAL A 208 0.04 8.27 15.78
CA VAL A 208 0.92 7.39 15.00
C VAL A 208 1.57 6.36 15.93
N GLN A 209 1.38 5.09 15.58
CA GLN A 209 2.09 3.97 16.19
C GLN A 209 3.16 3.47 15.22
N LEU A 210 4.37 3.23 15.77
CA LEU A 210 5.50 2.67 15.01
C LEU A 210 5.92 1.33 15.63
N ASP A 211 6.23 0.37 14.76
CA ASP A 211 6.73 -0.95 15.15
C ASP A 211 7.53 -1.55 14.00
N GLU A 212 8.33 -2.57 14.28
CA GLU A 212 9.08 -3.29 13.28
C GLU A 212 8.75 -4.79 13.26
N LEU A 213 8.62 -5.30 12.05
CA LEU A 213 8.29 -6.68 11.75
C LEU A 213 9.51 -7.38 11.15
N TRP A 214 10.01 -8.44 11.79
CA TRP A 214 11.09 -9.22 11.20
C TRP A 214 10.67 -9.84 9.85
N ALA A 215 11.47 -9.64 8.82
CA ALA A 215 11.27 -10.11 7.46
C ALA A 215 12.40 -11.06 7.05
N ASN A 216 12.06 -12.32 6.74
CA ASN A 216 13.03 -13.26 6.22
C ASN A 216 13.25 -13.02 4.72
N VAL A 217 14.43 -12.54 4.35
CA VAL A 217 14.85 -12.33 2.96
C VAL A 217 16.10 -13.18 2.70
N GLN A 218 16.00 -14.18 1.83
CA GLN A 218 17.04 -15.20 1.62
C GLN A 218 18.37 -14.61 1.15
N ASN A 219 18.34 -13.64 0.24
CA ASN A 219 19.54 -13.02 -0.33
C ASN A 219 19.83 -11.64 0.28
N GLY A 220 19.26 -11.35 1.45
CA GLY A 220 19.43 -10.06 2.13
C GLY A 220 20.75 -9.91 2.89
N GLY A 221 21.49 -10.97 3.09
CA GLY A 221 22.82 -10.98 3.78
C GLY A 221 22.79 -10.60 5.25
N GLN A 222 21.73 -10.01 5.77
CA GLN A 222 21.52 -9.57 7.14
C GLN A 222 20.04 -9.71 7.52
N ASP A 223 19.75 -9.70 8.81
CA ASP A 223 18.36 -9.64 9.31
C ASP A 223 17.67 -8.38 8.79
N MET A 224 16.60 -8.60 8.02
CA MET A 224 15.79 -7.53 7.46
C MET A 224 14.54 -7.32 8.31
N TRP A 225 14.16 -6.07 8.46
CA TRP A 225 12.99 -5.66 9.23
C TRP A 225 12.10 -4.77 8.37
N LEU A 226 10.82 -4.99 8.44
CA LEU A 226 9.81 -4.10 7.87
C LEU A 226 9.40 -3.11 8.96
N TRP A 227 9.73 -1.85 8.76
CA TRP A 227 9.35 -0.74 9.62
C TRP A 227 8.01 -0.17 9.16
N VAL A 228 7.08 -0.04 10.09
CA VAL A 228 5.70 0.38 9.80
C VAL A 228 5.32 1.53 10.72
N ALA A 229 4.84 2.62 10.14
CA ALA A 229 4.12 3.67 10.85
C ALA A 229 2.64 3.59 10.46
N THR A 230 1.73 3.60 11.43
CA THR A 230 0.28 3.58 11.17
C THR A 230 -0.44 4.63 11.99
N ASP A 231 -1.37 5.36 11.37
CA ASP A 231 -2.28 6.24 12.09
C ASP A 231 -3.46 5.44 12.67
N VAL A 232 -3.65 5.57 13.97
CA VAL A 232 -4.67 4.79 14.71
C VAL A 232 -6.09 5.20 14.31
N ARG A 233 -6.33 6.47 13.99
CA ARG A 233 -7.65 6.96 13.61
C ARG A 233 -8.06 6.46 12.23
N THR A 234 -7.27 6.78 11.21
CA THR A 234 -7.60 6.50 9.82
C THR A 234 -7.21 5.09 9.36
N LYS A 235 -6.34 4.40 10.11
CA LYS A 235 -5.69 3.13 9.72
C LYS A 235 -4.78 3.28 8.50
N LEU A 236 -4.40 4.50 8.12
CA LEU A 236 -3.39 4.70 7.11
C LEU A 236 -2.03 4.15 7.56
N ILE A 237 -1.26 3.71 6.61
CA ILE A 237 0.15 3.33 6.76
C ILE A 237 0.97 4.35 5.96
N PRO A 238 1.25 5.55 6.52
CA PRO A 238 1.95 6.60 5.78
C PRO A 238 3.37 6.20 5.40
N VAL A 239 4.05 5.42 6.23
CA VAL A 239 5.43 4.97 5.98
C VAL A 239 5.54 3.46 6.14
N MET A 240 6.25 2.84 5.20
CA MET A 240 6.59 1.43 5.22
C MET A 240 7.94 1.24 4.52
N GLN A 241 8.97 0.81 5.24
CA GLN A 241 10.33 0.64 4.72
C GLN A 241 10.92 -0.69 5.16
N VAL A 242 11.76 -1.31 4.32
CA VAL A 242 12.52 -2.53 4.64
C VAL A 242 13.99 -2.17 4.82
N GLY A 243 14.59 -2.61 5.94
CA GLY A 243 15.99 -2.38 6.23
C GLY A 243 16.44 -3.07 7.51
N GLY A 244 17.70 -2.86 7.89
CA GLY A 244 18.25 -3.39 9.15
C GLY A 244 17.60 -2.74 10.38
N ARG A 245 17.70 -3.37 11.54
CA ARG A 245 17.23 -2.81 12.82
C ARG A 245 18.28 -1.86 13.39
N SER A 246 18.39 -0.67 12.81
CA SER A 246 19.42 0.32 13.11
C SER A 246 18.85 1.69 13.41
N GLN A 247 19.65 2.53 14.08
CA GLN A 247 19.37 3.94 14.33
C GLN A 247 19.10 4.69 13.01
N THR A 248 19.92 4.45 11.99
CA THR A 248 19.80 5.09 10.67
C THR A 248 18.45 4.79 10.03
N MET A 249 17.99 3.54 10.16
CA MET A 249 16.66 3.14 9.63
C MET A 249 15.52 3.85 10.36
N ALA A 250 15.59 3.92 11.71
CA ALA A 250 14.60 4.65 12.48
C ALA A 250 14.53 6.14 12.08
N PHE A 251 15.68 6.78 11.85
CA PHE A 251 15.76 8.16 11.35
C PHE A 251 15.13 8.29 9.96
N SER A 252 15.42 7.37 9.04
CA SER A 252 14.83 7.36 7.70
C SER A 252 13.31 7.26 7.73
N VAL A 253 12.76 6.36 8.54
CA VAL A 253 11.31 6.16 8.72
C VAL A 253 10.64 7.41 9.30
N VAL A 254 11.22 8.01 10.34
CA VAL A 254 10.65 9.21 10.97
C VAL A 254 10.82 10.43 10.07
N HIS A 255 11.92 10.51 9.32
CA HIS A 255 12.13 11.58 8.33
C HIS A 255 11.07 11.54 7.22
N GLU A 256 10.82 10.36 6.64
CA GLU A 256 9.75 10.19 5.65
C GLU A 256 8.38 10.51 6.25
N LEU A 257 8.11 10.05 7.47
CA LEU A 257 6.85 10.36 8.17
C LEU A 257 6.65 11.88 8.33
N LYS A 258 7.68 12.60 8.79
CA LYS A 258 7.64 14.06 8.95
C LYS A 258 7.38 14.78 7.63
N GLY A 259 7.96 14.28 6.52
CA GLY A 259 7.74 14.82 5.18
C GLY A 259 6.33 14.58 4.63
N ARG A 260 5.57 13.64 5.21
CA ARG A 260 4.19 13.34 4.80
C ARG A 260 3.12 14.03 5.64
N VAL A 261 3.48 14.50 6.81
CA VAL A 261 2.57 15.17 7.77
C VAL A 261 2.39 16.64 7.38
N ALA A 262 1.18 17.15 7.48
CA ALA A 262 0.83 18.53 7.21
C ALA A 262 1.66 19.50 8.05
N ALA A 263 1.90 20.69 7.52
CA ALA A 263 2.62 21.73 8.24
C ALA A 263 1.90 22.08 9.56
N GLY A 264 2.65 22.10 10.67
CA GLY A 264 2.10 22.34 12.01
C GLY A 264 1.39 21.15 12.66
N CYS A 265 1.10 20.07 11.94
CA CYS A 265 0.55 18.87 12.55
C CYS A 265 1.63 18.09 13.31
N VAL A 266 1.38 17.78 14.58
CA VAL A 266 2.23 16.98 15.46
C VAL A 266 1.39 15.84 16.03
N PRO A 267 1.47 14.61 15.51
CA PRO A 267 0.72 13.48 16.05
C PRO A 267 1.14 13.12 17.48
N VAL A 268 0.28 12.44 18.20
CA VAL A 268 0.67 11.67 19.40
C VAL A 268 1.43 10.43 18.92
N PHE A 269 2.52 10.08 19.59
CA PHE A 269 3.31 8.91 19.21
C PHE A 269 3.24 7.79 20.25
N SER A 270 3.21 6.54 19.77
CA SER A 270 3.39 5.34 20.61
C SER A 270 4.26 4.32 19.91
N THR A 271 5.22 3.76 20.64
CA THR A 271 6.09 2.68 20.13
C THR A 271 6.28 1.62 21.20
N ASP A 272 6.99 0.54 20.84
CA ASP A 272 7.62 -0.33 21.83
C ASP A 272 8.82 0.35 22.50
N GLY A 273 9.55 -0.38 23.32
CA GLY A 273 10.72 0.14 24.05
C GLY A 273 11.99 0.33 23.22
N LEU A 274 11.95 0.26 21.88
CA LEU A 274 13.13 0.43 21.04
C LEU A 274 13.69 1.87 21.13
N ARG A 275 14.91 2.01 21.63
CA ARG A 275 15.57 3.31 21.87
C ARG A 275 15.71 4.17 20.61
N HIS A 276 15.83 3.56 19.44
CA HIS A 276 16.00 4.25 18.17
C HIS A 276 14.87 5.20 17.85
N TYR A 277 13.63 4.86 18.23
CA TYR A 277 12.47 5.74 18.00
C TYR A 277 12.55 7.03 18.80
N PHE A 278 13.01 6.98 20.08
CA PHE A 278 13.14 8.18 20.89
C PHE A 278 14.06 9.19 20.20
N SER A 279 15.26 8.78 19.82
CA SER A 279 16.24 9.67 19.17
C SER A 279 15.73 10.18 17.81
N ALA A 280 15.08 9.32 17.03
CA ALA A 280 14.56 9.72 15.71
C ALA A 280 13.41 10.71 15.84
N LEU A 281 12.44 10.47 16.72
CA LEU A 281 11.29 11.36 16.93
C LEU A 281 11.72 12.72 17.49
N THR A 282 12.58 12.76 18.51
CA THR A 282 13.06 13.99 19.09
C THR A 282 13.91 14.84 18.13
N ALA A 283 14.60 14.20 17.20
CA ALA A 283 15.37 14.91 16.17
C ALA A 283 14.49 15.54 15.07
N HIS A 284 13.23 15.10 14.90
CA HIS A 284 12.37 15.55 13.79
C HIS A 284 11.18 16.43 14.24
N PHE A 285 10.79 16.36 15.52
CA PHE A 285 9.64 17.09 16.05
C PHE A 285 10.05 18.19 17.03
N GLY A 286 10.91 19.09 16.56
CA GLY A 286 11.40 20.25 17.28
C GLY A 286 11.61 21.45 16.33
N LYS A 287 12.09 22.53 16.88
CA LYS A 287 12.46 23.76 16.19
C LYS A 287 13.72 24.36 16.79
N TRP A 288 14.45 25.12 15.99
CA TRP A 288 15.57 25.89 16.49
C TRP A 288 15.06 27.17 17.14
N GLU A 289 15.40 27.38 18.39
CA GLU A 289 15.10 28.61 19.13
C GLU A 289 16.40 29.35 19.40
N SER A 290 16.42 30.63 19.05
CA SER A 290 17.53 31.53 19.35
C SER A 290 17.12 32.50 20.45
N ALA A 291 17.86 32.54 21.56
CA ALA A 291 17.76 33.61 22.53
C ALA A 291 18.81 34.65 22.20
N ASP A 292 18.55 35.97 22.47
CA ASP A 292 19.43 37.07 22.16
C ASP A 292 20.87 36.82 22.63
N GLY A 293 21.82 36.84 21.68
CA GLY A 293 23.24 36.64 21.91
C GLY A 293 23.71 35.21 22.20
N LYS A 294 22.82 34.19 22.14
CA LYS A 294 23.14 32.78 22.37
C LYS A 294 23.05 31.97 21.08
N LYS A 295 23.79 30.86 21.04
CA LYS A 295 23.68 29.90 19.94
C LYS A 295 22.28 29.30 19.90
N PRO A 296 21.72 29.05 18.69
CA PRO A 296 20.43 28.36 18.56
C PRO A 296 20.44 27.00 19.26
N VAL A 297 19.36 26.71 19.99
CA VAL A 297 19.15 25.43 20.68
C VAL A 297 17.99 24.70 20.04
N TRP A 298 18.11 23.40 19.88
CA TRP A 298 17.02 22.56 19.39
C TRP A 298 16.03 22.30 20.53
N VAL A 299 14.78 22.74 20.37
CA VAL A 299 13.71 22.60 21.39
C VAL A 299 12.58 21.81 20.78
N LEU A 300 12.08 20.79 21.50
CA LEU A 300 10.90 20.06 21.09
C LEU A 300 9.67 20.95 21.12
N VAL A 301 8.78 20.80 20.13
CA VAL A 301 7.52 21.55 20.12
C VAL A 301 6.64 21.13 21.29
N SER A 302 5.87 22.08 21.85
CA SER A 302 5.02 21.86 23.04
C SER A 302 3.98 20.75 22.85
N GLU A 303 3.53 20.56 21.64
CA GLU A 303 2.55 19.54 21.24
C GLU A 303 3.15 18.13 21.13
N PHE A 304 4.48 17.99 21.21
CA PHE A 304 5.13 16.68 21.08
C PHE A 304 4.89 15.83 22.33
N VAL A 305 4.17 14.72 22.14
CA VAL A 305 3.83 13.77 23.21
C VAL A 305 4.13 12.36 22.73
N TYR A 306 4.88 11.61 23.52
CA TYR A 306 5.36 10.29 23.15
C TYR A 306 5.29 9.29 24.30
N GLY A 307 4.51 8.22 24.10
CA GLY A 307 4.36 7.10 25.02
C GLY A 307 5.05 5.82 24.54
N GLN A 308 5.51 5.00 25.46
CA GLN A 308 6.13 3.70 25.17
C GLN A 308 5.41 2.56 25.91
N VAL A 309 5.34 1.41 25.23
CA VAL A 309 4.87 0.13 25.78
C VAL A 309 6.03 -0.84 25.84
N ILE A 310 6.52 -1.14 27.02
CA ILE A 310 7.64 -2.06 27.23
C ILE A 310 7.07 -3.41 27.71
N LYS A 311 7.35 -4.48 26.95
CA LYS A 311 6.92 -5.84 27.28
C LYS A 311 8.09 -6.60 27.88
N HIS A 312 8.03 -6.89 29.17
CA HIS A 312 9.01 -7.75 29.84
C HIS A 312 8.66 -9.22 29.58
N GLN A 313 9.60 -9.94 29.02
CA GLN A 313 9.41 -11.36 28.67
C GLN A 313 10.29 -12.26 29.51
N ARG A 314 9.69 -13.36 30.00
CA ARG A 314 10.42 -14.46 30.66
C ARG A 314 10.02 -15.77 29.98
N ARG A 315 10.99 -16.56 29.52
CA ARG A 315 10.78 -17.83 28.80
C ARG A 315 9.78 -17.68 27.63
N ARG A 316 9.92 -16.61 26.82
CA ARG A 316 9.06 -16.26 25.67
C ARG A 316 7.59 -15.95 26.00
N ARG A 317 7.27 -15.73 27.30
CA ARG A 317 5.94 -15.27 27.72
C ARG A 317 6.05 -13.85 28.27
N THR A 318 5.13 -13.00 27.90
CA THR A 318 5.03 -11.65 28.48
C THR A 318 4.57 -11.79 29.93
N VAL A 319 5.41 -11.37 30.87
CA VAL A 319 5.13 -11.41 32.31
C VAL A 319 4.64 -10.08 32.84
N GLU A 320 5.05 -8.99 32.21
CA GLU A 320 4.68 -7.64 32.61
C GLU A 320 4.61 -6.72 31.38
N VAL A 321 3.71 -5.73 31.42
CA VAL A 321 3.57 -4.68 30.40
C VAL A 321 3.63 -3.34 31.10
N GLU A 322 4.78 -2.69 30.99
CA GLU A 322 5.01 -1.32 31.47
C GLU A 322 4.52 -0.32 30.41
N ARG A 323 3.78 0.71 30.83
CA ARG A 323 3.40 1.86 30.01
C ARG A 323 3.97 3.11 30.63
N ARG A 324 4.75 3.84 29.85
CA ARG A 324 5.37 5.05 30.35
C ARG A 324 5.35 6.18 29.34
N MET A 325 5.33 7.40 29.81
CA MET A 325 5.64 8.55 28.97
C MET A 325 7.14 8.60 28.73
N ALA A 326 7.54 8.68 27.47
CA ALA A 326 8.93 8.92 27.07
C ALA A 326 9.19 10.43 26.92
N TRP A 327 8.15 11.20 26.58
CA TRP A 327 8.19 12.67 26.54
C TRP A 327 6.78 13.25 26.63
N GLY A 328 6.68 14.44 27.26
CA GLY A 328 5.44 15.15 27.45
C GLY A 328 4.64 14.64 28.64
N ASP A 329 3.48 15.23 28.87
CA ASP A 329 2.59 14.91 29.97
C ASP A 329 1.57 13.81 29.61
N GLU A 330 1.29 12.91 30.54
CA GLU A 330 0.32 11.83 30.33
C GLU A 330 -1.11 12.35 30.21
N GLN A 331 -1.46 13.41 30.94
CA GLN A 331 -2.78 14.02 30.84
C GLN A 331 -3.00 14.59 29.45
N GLN A 332 -2.03 15.35 28.91
CA GLN A 332 -2.03 15.87 27.54
C GLN A 332 -2.16 14.73 26.51
N TYR A 333 -1.42 13.63 26.69
CA TYR A 333 -1.52 12.44 25.85
C TYR A 333 -2.95 11.88 25.83
N GLN A 334 -3.54 11.68 27.01
CA GLN A 334 -4.88 11.11 27.17
C GLN A 334 -5.96 12.03 26.59
N GLU A 335 -5.91 13.32 26.88
CA GLU A 335 -6.87 14.31 26.41
C GLU A 335 -6.88 14.40 24.88
N ARG A 336 -5.72 14.50 24.26
CA ARG A 336 -5.60 14.53 22.79
C ARG A 336 -6.16 13.29 22.10
N LEU A 337 -6.07 12.12 22.72
CA LEU A 337 -6.67 10.90 22.17
C LEU A 337 -8.18 10.82 22.42
N LYS A 338 -8.65 11.25 23.58
CA LYS A 338 -10.08 11.27 23.94
C LYS A 338 -10.89 12.21 23.05
N THR A 339 -10.36 13.39 22.69
CA THR A 339 -11.04 14.35 21.80
C THR A 339 -11.40 13.77 20.44
N VAL A 340 -10.68 12.74 19.97
CA VAL A 340 -10.93 12.05 18.69
C VAL A 340 -11.57 10.67 18.87
N GLY A 341 -12.11 10.38 20.08
CA GLY A 341 -12.82 9.13 20.36
C GLY A 341 -11.91 7.91 20.59
N LEU A 342 -10.62 8.12 20.87
CA LEU A 342 -9.68 7.05 21.19
C LEU A 342 -9.61 6.85 22.71
N SER A 343 -9.17 5.65 23.17
CA SER A 343 -9.20 5.28 24.59
C SER A 343 -8.29 6.09 25.52
N GLY A 344 -7.35 6.86 24.98
CA GLY A 344 -6.35 7.60 25.75
C GLY A 344 -5.26 6.73 26.40
N LYS A 345 -5.35 5.40 26.33
CA LYS A 345 -4.34 4.50 26.89
C LYS A 345 -3.14 4.37 25.97
N ILE A 346 -1.92 4.43 26.53
CA ILE A 346 -0.69 4.13 25.79
C ILE A 346 -0.73 2.66 25.36
N ASN A 347 -0.73 2.41 24.06
CA ASN A 347 -0.73 1.06 23.51
C ASN A 347 -0.11 1.03 22.10
N THR A 348 0.30 -0.18 21.63
CA THR A 348 0.81 -0.50 20.30
C THR A 348 -0.08 -1.49 19.56
N ALA A 349 -1.28 -1.74 20.05
CA ALA A 349 -2.16 -2.80 19.56
C ALA A 349 -2.58 -2.61 18.10
N PHE A 350 -2.67 -1.38 17.62
CA PHE A 350 -3.09 -1.11 16.24
C PHE A 350 -1.98 -1.43 15.23
N VAL A 351 -0.74 -1.02 15.48
CA VAL A 351 0.38 -1.37 14.61
C VAL A 351 0.67 -2.87 14.66
N GLU A 352 0.55 -3.52 15.81
CA GLU A 352 0.66 -4.98 15.93
C GLU A 352 -0.42 -5.70 15.10
N ARG A 353 -1.65 -5.17 15.08
CA ARG A 353 -2.72 -5.69 14.21
C ARG A 353 -2.40 -5.50 12.72
N VAL A 354 -1.82 -4.36 12.34
CA VAL A 354 -1.37 -4.12 10.96
C VAL A 354 -0.27 -5.11 10.59
N ASN A 355 0.72 -5.32 11.46
CA ASN A 355 1.80 -6.29 11.28
C ASN A 355 1.26 -7.72 11.10
N LEU A 356 0.24 -8.11 11.87
CA LEU A 356 -0.44 -9.39 11.69
C LEU A 356 -1.16 -9.47 10.34
N THR A 357 -1.82 -8.40 9.92
CA THR A 357 -2.51 -8.34 8.62
C THR A 357 -1.51 -8.45 7.45
N ILE A 358 -0.37 -7.77 7.55
CA ILE A 358 0.73 -7.89 6.57
C ILE A 358 1.19 -9.35 6.47
N ARG A 359 1.44 -10.01 7.60
CA ARG A 359 1.84 -11.44 7.62
C ARG A 359 0.80 -12.37 7.00
N GLN A 360 -0.49 -12.06 7.10
CA GLN A 360 -1.56 -12.85 6.49
C GLN A 360 -1.72 -12.60 4.99
N CYS A 361 -1.44 -11.37 4.54
CA CYS A 361 -1.68 -10.96 3.15
C CYS A 361 -0.44 -11.01 2.26
N ILE A 362 0.76 -11.14 2.82
CA ILE A 362 2.01 -11.27 2.08
C ILE A 362 2.56 -12.68 2.32
N SER A 363 2.37 -13.58 1.36
CA SER A 363 2.72 -15.00 1.49
C SER A 363 4.18 -15.22 1.90
N THR A 364 5.10 -14.41 1.40
CA THR A 364 6.53 -14.49 1.73
C THR A 364 6.89 -14.01 3.14
N LEU A 365 5.98 -13.32 3.85
CA LEU A 365 6.13 -12.88 5.25
C LEU A 365 5.33 -13.72 6.24
N THR A 366 4.61 -14.73 5.78
CA THR A 366 3.90 -15.67 6.65
C THR A 366 4.89 -16.39 7.56
N ARG A 367 4.52 -16.57 8.84
CA ARG A 367 5.36 -17.34 9.77
C ARG A 367 5.53 -18.77 9.26
N ARG A 368 6.77 -19.27 9.25
CA ARG A 368 7.13 -20.61 8.73
C ARG A 368 6.75 -20.81 7.26
N THR A 369 6.88 -19.75 6.45
CA THR A 369 6.68 -19.88 5.01
C THR A 369 7.72 -20.80 4.37
N TRP A 370 7.30 -21.58 3.37
CA TRP A 370 8.19 -22.42 2.55
C TRP A 370 8.90 -21.61 1.45
N GLY A 371 8.33 -20.44 1.10
CA GLY A 371 8.84 -19.53 0.08
C GLY A 371 9.12 -18.13 0.63
N PRO A 372 10.19 -17.93 1.41
CA PRO A 372 10.53 -16.60 1.88
C PRO A 372 10.90 -15.68 0.71
N ALA A 373 10.82 -14.37 0.91
CA ALA A 373 11.22 -13.39 -0.08
C ALA A 373 12.68 -13.62 -0.49
N LYS A 374 12.96 -13.60 -1.80
CA LYS A 374 14.34 -13.81 -2.31
C LYS A 374 15.15 -12.52 -2.30
N TYR A 375 14.50 -11.41 -2.65
CA TYR A 375 15.15 -10.11 -2.79
C TYR A 375 14.31 -9.01 -2.14
N THR A 376 14.97 -8.03 -1.54
CA THR A 376 14.32 -6.89 -0.89
C THR A 376 13.46 -6.06 -1.85
N PRO A 377 13.90 -5.72 -3.09
CA PRO A 377 13.05 -4.96 -4.02
C PRO A 377 11.73 -5.66 -4.34
N GLU A 378 11.74 -6.97 -4.62
CA GLU A 378 10.51 -7.74 -4.89
C GLU A 378 9.55 -7.74 -3.71
N LEU A 379 10.08 -7.83 -2.49
CA LEU A 379 9.28 -7.74 -1.28
C LEU A 379 8.65 -6.34 -1.14
N MET A 380 9.42 -5.27 -1.39
CA MET A 380 8.90 -3.90 -1.33
C MET A 380 7.81 -3.66 -2.37
N GLU A 381 7.97 -4.16 -3.59
CA GLU A 381 6.96 -4.07 -4.64
C GLU A 381 5.66 -4.79 -4.26
N HIS A 382 5.76 -5.98 -3.65
CA HIS A 382 4.58 -6.70 -3.15
C HIS A 382 3.89 -5.92 -2.01
N LEU A 383 4.67 -5.39 -1.08
CA LEU A 383 4.18 -4.59 0.04
C LEU A 383 3.49 -3.30 -0.46
N GLU A 384 4.07 -2.60 -1.44
CA GLU A 384 3.49 -1.37 -2.00
C GLU A 384 2.19 -1.65 -2.77
N TRP A 385 2.11 -2.75 -3.52
CA TRP A 385 0.86 -3.18 -4.13
C TRP A 385 -0.21 -3.49 -3.08
N TRP A 386 0.15 -4.29 -2.05
CA TRP A 386 -0.74 -4.60 -0.95
C TRP A 386 -1.19 -3.36 -0.21
N ARG A 387 -0.29 -2.41 0.08
CA ARG A 387 -0.59 -1.15 0.78
C ARG A 387 -1.57 -0.31 -0.02
N ALA A 388 -1.41 -0.21 -1.35
CA ALA A 388 -2.36 0.48 -2.21
C ALA A 388 -3.75 -0.18 -2.19
N TYR A 389 -3.80 -1.52 -2.29
CA TYR A 389 -5.04 -2.27 -2.12
C TYR A 389 -5.68 -2.05 -0.75
N TYR A 390 -4.91 -2.11 0.32
CA TYR A 390 -5.36 -1.90 1.70
C TYR A 390 -5.96 -0.51 1.91
N HIS A 391 -5.33 0.53 1.37
CA HIS A 391 -5.80 1.90 1.53
C HIS A 391 -7.03 2.23 0.70
N PHE A 392 -7.07 1.86 -0.58
CA PHE A 392 -8.08 2.35 -1.51
C PHE A 392 -9.21 1.34 -1.78
N VAL A 393 -8.94 0.04 -1.65
CA VAL A 393 -9.89 -1.01 -2.07
C VAL A 393 -10.47 -1.80 -0.90
N ARG A 394 -9.66 -2.16 0.10
CA ARG A 394 -10.09 -3.00 1.21
C ARG A 394 -10.86 -2.18 2.26
N PRO A 395 -12.18 -2.44 2.47
CA PRO A 395 -12.90 -1.79 3.58
C PRO A 395 -12.37 -2.32 4.91
N HIS A 396 -12.23 -1.43 5.88
CA HIS A 396 -11.79 -1.80 7.22
C HIS A 396 -13.00 -2.01 8.14
N GLU A 397 -12.98 -3.07 8.97
CA GLU A 397 -14.12 -3.46 9.81
C GLU A 397 -14.48 -2.38 10.85
N SER A 398 -13.50 -1.68 11.41
CA SER A 398 -13.73 -0.64 12.42
C SER A 398 -14.02 0.75 11.83
N LEU A 399 -13.89 0.93 10.51
CA LEU A 399 -14.16 2.21 9.86
C LEU A 399 -15.57 2.21 9.28
N VAL A 400 -16.53 2.54 10.13
CA VAL A 400 -17.96 2.48 9.81
C VAL A 400 -18.53 3.89 9.78
N GLU A 401 -19.34 4.17 8.77
CA GLU A 401 -20.09 5.41 8.59
C GLU A 401 -21.58 5.10 8.59
N GLU A 402 -22.36 5.86 9.33
CA GLU A 402 -23.81 5.77 9.28
C GLU A 402 -24.34 6.45 8.01
N LEU A 403 -25.24 5.77 7.33
CA LEU A 403 -25.85 6.30 6.11
C LEU A 403 -26.96 7.28 6.46
N ALA A 404 -27.06 8.41 5.78
CA ALA A 404 -28.11 9.40 5.97
C ALA A 404 -29.51 8.81 5.82
N ALA A 405 -29.68 7.77 5.00
CA ALA A 405 -30.89 6.98 4.89
C ALA A 405 -30.54 5.49 4.72
N PRO A 406 -31.28 4.58 5.38
CA PRO A 406 -31.08 3.15 5.22
C PRO A 406 -31.29 2.69 3.78
N VAL A 407 -30.38 1.91 3.22
CA VAL A 407 -30.47 1.40 1.84
C VAL A 407 -30.96 -0.03 1.84
N GLN A 408 -32.10 -0.28 1.19
CA GLN A 408 -32.64 -1.62 1.03
C GLN A 408 -31.73 -2.47 0.13
N ARG A 409 -31.40 -3.67 0.57
CA ARG A 409 -30.64 -4.63 -0.22
C ARG A 409 -31.56 -5.65 -0.87
N LYS A 410 -31.33 -5.90 -2.15
CA LYS A 410 -32.04 -6.96 -2.86
C LYS A 410 -31.84 -8.31 -2.15
N GLY A 411 -32.92 -9.00 -1.80
CA GLY A 411 -32.90 -10.29 -1.12
C GLY A 411 -32.54 -10.27 0.38
N LYS A 412 -32.52 -9.09 1.04
CA LYS A 412 -32.33 -8.98 2.48
C LYS A 412 -33.54 -8.29 3.13
N GLN A 413 -34.01 -8.83 4.28
CA GLN A 413 -35.14 -8.25 5.03
C GLN A 413 -34.77 -6.91 5.68
N GLN A 414 -33.53 -6.77 6.17
CA GLN A 414 -33.09 -5.55 6.83
C GLN A 414 -32.35 -4.61 5.89
N ALA A 415 -32.72 -3.33 5.94
CA ALA A 415 -32.03 -2.27 5.24
C ALA A 415 -30.62 -2.03 5.85
N ARG A 416 -29.67 -1.67 5.00
CA ARG A 416 -28.31 -1.34 5.43
C ARG A 416 -28.29 0.06 6.01
N LYS A 417 -27.96 0.18 7.30
CA LYS A 417 -27.81 1.47 8.00
C LYS A 417 -26.38 2.02 7.95
N TYR A 418 -25.37 1.16 7.79
CA TYR A 418 -23.96 1.52 7.87
C TYR A 418 -23.20 1.13 6.62
N ARG A 419 -22.20 1.92 6.27
CA ARG A 419 -21.23 1.66 5.20
C ARG A 419 -19.83 1.54 5.78
N LYS A 420 -19.09 0.46 5.44
CA LYS A 420 -17.68 0.35 5.78
C LYS A 420 -16.85 1.21 4.84
N ARG A 421 -15.92 1.97 5.40
CA ARG A 421 -14.97 2.80 4.65
C ARG A 421 -13.60 2.15 4.54
N THR A 422 -12.82 2.60 3.57
CA THR A 422 -11.39 2.30 3.46
C THR A 422 -10.58 3.34 4.24
N PRO A 423 -9.32 3.03 4.60
CA PRO A 423 -8.43 4.02 5.22
C PRO A 423 -8.33 5.33 4.43
N ALA A 424 -8.20 5.26 3.10
CA ALA A 424 -8.12 6.44 2.25
C ALA A 424 -9.41 7.27 2.24
N MET A 425 -10.58 6.65 2.37
CA MET A 425 -11.85 7.37 2.52
C MET A 425 -11.94 8.11 3.85
N LEU A 426 -11.46 7.52 4.96
CA LEU A 426 -11.51 8.20 6.25
C LEU A 426 -10.49 9.33 6.34
N ALA A 427 -9.38 9.21 5.63
CA ALA A 427 -8.37 10.26 5.52
C ALA A 427 -8.67 11.29 4.43
N GLU A 428 -9.87 11.25 3.83
CA GLU A 428 -10.35 12.19 2.81
C GLU A 428 -9.49 12.24 1.53
N LEU A 429 -8.66 11.20 1.31
CA LEU A 429 -7.86 11.05 0.09
C LEU A 429 -8.71 10.62 -1.11
N THR A 430 -9.90 10.09 -0.85
CA THR A 430 -10.89 9.71 -1.87
C THR A 430 -12.31 9.76 -1.28
N ASP A 431 -13.28 10.13 -2.10
CA ASP A 431 -14.70 10.22 -1.76
C ASP A 431 -15.39 8.85 -1.72
N ARG A 432 -14.79 7.84 -2.29
CA ARG A 432 -15.38 6.51 -2.46
C ARG A 432 -14.36 5.38 -2.39
N ARG A 433 -14.87 4.18 -2.17
CA ARG A 433 -14.11 2.95 -2.29
C ARG A 433 -13.76 2.69 -3.76
N TRP A 434 -12.49 2.44 -4.06
CA TRP A 434 -12.06 2.03 -5.39
C TRP A 434 -12.26 0.52 -5.60
N THR A 435 -12.42 0.14 -6.87
CA THR A 435 -12.28 -1.26 -7.31
C THR A 435 -10.82 -1.56 -7.61
N VAL A 436 -10.45 -2.85 -7.64
CA VAL A 436 -9.11 -3.25 -8.07
C VAL A 436 -8.84 -2.76 -9.50
N LYS A 437 -9.83 -2.82 -10.37
CA LYS A 437 -9.74 -2.32 -11.75
C LYS A 437 -9.41 -0.82 -11.81
N GLU A 438 -10.05 0.00 -10.98
CA GLU A 438 -9.75 1.43 -10.90
C GLU A 438 -8.33 1.67 -10.40
N LEU A 439 -7.87 0.93 -9.40
CA LEU A 439 -6.50 1.01 -8.91
C LEU A 439 -5.47 0.67 -10.01
N LEU A 440 -5.73 -0.36 -10.82
CA LEU A 440 -4.86 -0.78 -11.93
C LEU A 440 -4.86 0.22 -13.09
N LEU A 441 -5.97 0.90 -13.32
CA LEU A 441 -6.17 1.84 -14.43
C LEU A 441 -5.92 3.29 -14.02
N TYR A 442 -5.61 3.57 -12.74
CA TYR A 442 -5.36 4.93 -12.31
C TYR A 442 -4.12 5.48 -13.00
N PRO A 443 -4.25 6.50 -13.87
CA PRO A 443 -3.12 7.04 -14.60
C PRO A 443 -2.33 8.00 -13.68
N LEU A 444 -1.03 7.75 -13.57
CA LEU A 444 -0.10 8.62 -12.88
C LEU A 444 0.78 9.35 -13.88
N PRO A 445 0.93 10.67 -13.74
CA PRO A 445 1.79 11.48 -14.61
C PRO A 445 3.26 11.15 -14.51
#